data_55a9a982091e425e131300b672d4875b
#
_entry.id   55a9a982091e425e131300b672d4875b
#
_cell.length_a   1.000
_cell.length_b   1.000
_cell.length_c   1.000
_cell.angle_alpha   90.00
_cell.angle_beta   90.00
_cell.angle_gamma   90.00
#
_symmetry.space_group_name_H-M   'P 1'
#
loop_
_entity.id
_entity.type
_entity.pdbx_description
1 polymer ?
#
loop_
_entity_poly.entity_id
_entity_poly.type
_entity_poly.pdbx_seq_one_letter_code
_entity_poly.pdbx_strand_id
1 'polypeptide(L)'
;NLDAELRVSMRIELARLHRELGNTMVYVTHDQIEAMTLADKIVVLRDGRIEQVGTPRQVYEDPDNMFVAGFIGSPRMNFLAARLSDSRTVEVAGASLKLATELGAAPGEIQFGIRPEHLHPGAERPGAIAARVDFSEYLGNTRYLYCVTGSGETLVVEQRDGDDFAPGQPVWLGCEPSQMRLFAKAGERLR
;
A
#
# COMPACT_ATOMS: atom_id res chain seq x y z
N ASN A 1 21.35 -3.06 -19.58
CA ASN A 1 20.83 -3.23 -18.20
C ASN A 1 21.95 -2.96 -17.23
N LEU A 2 21.86 -1.84 -16.53
CA LEU A 2 22.75 -1.59 -15.39
C LEU A 2 22.47 -2.64 -14.34
N ASP A 3 23.53 -3.27 -13.83
CA ASP A 3 23.45 -4.22 -12.74
C ASP A 3 22.77 -3.56 -11.52
N ALA A 4 22.05 -4.32 -10.73
CA ALA A 4 21.36 -3.85 -9.54
C ALA A 4 22.32 -3.17 -8.54
N GLU A 5 23.54 -3.69 -8.39
CA GLU A 5 24.58 -3.11 -7.58
C GLU A 5 25.03 -1.73 -8.07
N LEU A 6 25.16 -1.56 -9.40
CA LEU A 6 25.52 -0.29 -9.99
C LEU A 6 24.44 0.77 -9.77
N ARG A 7 23.15 0.40 -9.83
CA ARG A 7 22.05 1.32 -9.50
C ARG A 7 22.08 1.78 -8.04
N VAL A 8 22.39 0.87 -7.11
CA VAL A 8 22.56 1.23 -5.69
C VAL A 8 23.72 2.23 -5.53
N SER A 9 24.89 1.92 -6.13
CA SER A 9 26.07 2.78 -6.07
C SER A 9 25.80 4.17 -6.66
N MET A 10 25.13 4.23 -7.81
CA MET A 10 24.73 5.52 -8.43
C MET A 10 23.84 6.36 -7.51
N ARG A 11 22.83 5.75 -6.88
CA ARG A 11 21.96 6.50 -5.95
C ARG A 11 22.75 7.08 -4.78
N ILE A 12 23.69 6.32 -4.21
CA ILE A 12 24.55 6.80 -3.12
C ILE A 12 25.40 7.99 -3.57
N GLU A 13 26.02 7.90 -4.75
CA GLU A 13 26.85 8.99 -5.29
C GLU A 13 26.01 10.24 -5.62
N LEU A 14 24.82 10.09 -6.20
CA LEU A 14 23.92 11.22 -6.44
C LEU A 14 23.48 11.90 -5.14
N ALA A 15 23.14 11.12 -4.11
CA ALA A 15 22.78 11.67 -2.81
C ALA A 15 23.95 12.40 -2.13
N ARG A 16 25.18 11.90 -2.30
CA ARG A 16 26.41 12.55 -1.82
C ARG A 16 26.65 13.86 -2.54
N LEU A 17 26.62 13.85 -3.88
CA LEU A 17 26.80 15.03 -4.71
C LEU A 17 25.76 16.12 -4.39
N HIS A 18 24.51 15.75 -4.24
CA HIS A 18 23.45 16.70 -3.86
C HIS A 18 23.75 17.38 -2.52
N ARG A 19 24.18 16.62 -1.51
CA ARG A 19 24.56 17.19 -0.20
C ARG A 19 25.77 18.10 -0.27
N GLU A 20 26.78 17.75 -1.08
CA GLU A 20 27.99 18.55 -1.25
C GLU A 20 27.71 19.86 -1.96
N LEU A 21 26.88 19.84 -2.99
CA LEU A 21 26.55 21.05 -3.79
C LEU A 21 25.58 21.99 -3.06
N GLY A 22 24.69 21.46 -2.21
CA GLY A 22 23.68 22.23 -1.49
C GLY A 22 22.66 22.96 -2.37
N ASN A 23 22.58 22.61 -3.65
CA ASN A 23 21.71 23.25 -4.64
C ASN A 23 20.38 22.49 -4.77
N THR A 24 19.34 23.20 -5.20
CA THR A 24 18.08 22.53 -5.60
C THR A 24 18.31 21.75 -6.89
N MET A 25 18.03 20.45 -6.85
CA MET A 25 18.09 19.56 -8.00
C MET A 25 16.71 19.04 -8.34
N VAL A 26 16.39 18.98 -9.62
CA VAL A 26 15.18 18.33 -10.12
C VAL A 26 15.59 17.03 -10.81
N TYR A 27 15.07 15.91 -10.32
CA TYR A 27 15.34 14.59 -10.87
C TYR A 27 14.03 13.94 -11.33
N VAL A 28 13.99 13.51 -12.58
CA VAL A 28 12.81 12.84 -13.16
C VAL A 28 13.12 11.36 -13.28
N THR A 29 12.28 10.54 -12.66
CA THR A 29 12.42 9.08 -12.68
C THR A 29 11.06 8.39 -12.73
N HIS A 30 11.03 7.18 -13.24
CA HIS A 30 9.91 6.26 -13.08
C HIS A 30 10.22 5.14 -12.06
N ASP A 31 11.43 5.15 -11.48
CA ASP A 31 11.83 4.22 -10.43
C ASP A 31 11.42 4.76 -9.05
N GLN A 32 10.51 4.04 -8.40
CA GLN A 32 9.99 4.43 -7.08
C GLN A 32 11.07 4.42 -6.00
N ILE A 33 12.05 3.49 -6.10
CA ILE A 33 13.13 3.40 -5.11
C ILE A 33 14.02 4.64 -5.21
N GLU A 34 14.31 5.12 -6.43
CA GLU A 34 15.05 6.35 -6.64
C GLU A 34 14.30 7.55 -6.05
N ALA A 35 13.01 7.70 -6.38
CA ALA A 35 12.20 8.78 -5.86
C ALA A 35 12.14 8.77 -4.32
N MET A 36 11.91 7.61 -3.71
CA MET A 36 11.78 7.47 -2.26
C MET A 36 13.10 7.67 -1.50
N THR A 37 14.25 7.39 -2.13
CA THR A 37 15.56 7.44 -1.48
C THR A 37 16.34 8.73 -1.72
N LEU A 38 16.14 9.39 -2.86
CA LEU A 38 16.91 10.57 -3.23
C LEU A 38 16.20 11.89 -2.92
N ALA A 39 14.86 11.91 -2.93
CA ALA A 39 14.12 13.15 -2.87
C ALA A 39 13.82 13.62 -1.44
N ASP A 40 13.97 14.91 -1.19
CA ASP A 40 13.36 15.59 -0.04
C ASP A 40 11.86 15.81 -0.28
N LYS A 41 11.48 15.98 -1.55
CA LYS A 41 10.10 16.21 -1.97
C LYS A 41 9.81 15.48 -3.28
N ILE A 42 8.74 14.70 -3.29
CA ILE A 42 8.24 13.99 -4.46
C ILE A 42 7.06 14.77 -5.04
N VAL A 43 7.03 14.89 -6.36
CA VAL A 43 5.88 15.36 -7.13
C VAL A 43 5.38 14.19 -7.96
N VAL A 44 4.20 13.69 -7.65
CA VAL A 44 3.55 12.63 -8.44
C VAL A 44 2.74 13.27 -9.55
N LEU A 45 3.02 12.86 -10.78
CA LEU A 45 2.37 13.39 -11.98
C LEU A 45 1.56 12.29 -12.68
N ARG A 46 0.38 12.67 -13.17
CA ARG A 46 -0.46 11.84 -14.03
C ARG A 46 -1.09 12.71 -15.12
N ASP A 47 -0.92 12.31 -16.38
CA ASP A 47 -1.53 12.99 -17.54
C ASP A 47 -1.28 14.52 -17.55
N GLY A 48 -0.06 14.94 -17.17
CA GLY A 48 0.35 16.36 -17.11
C GLY A 48 -0.19 17.14 -15.91
N ARG A 49 -0.85 16.48 -14.95
CA ARG A 49 -1.38 17.09 -13.73
C ARG A 49 -0.63 16.60 -12.50
N ILE A 50 -0.52 17.46 -11.50
CA ILE A 50 0.04 17.12 -10.20
C ILE A 50 -1.06 16.42 -9.40
N GLU A 51 -0.81 15.17 -9.00
CA GLU A 51 -1.70 14.37 -8.16
C GLU A 51 -1.41 14.58 -6.66
N GLN A 52 -0.13 14.67 -6.29
CA GLN A 52 0.30 14.98 -4.93
C GLN A 52 1.72 15.52 -4.91
N VAL A 53 2.01 16.37 -3.93
CA VAL A 53 3.35 16.85 -3.58
C VAL A 53 3.58 16.61 -2.10
N GLY A 54 4.69 15.96 -1.74
CA GLY A 54 5.01 15.70 -0.34
C GLY A 54 6.39 15.09 -0.15
N THR A 55 6.78 14.92 1.12
CA THR A 55 7.97 14.10 1.43
C THR A 55 7.70 12.64 1.02
N PRO A 56 8.76 11.83 0.80
CA PRO A 56 8.60 10.40 0.52
C PRO A 56 7.64 9.71 1.51
N ARG A 57 7.80 10.00 2.79
CA ARG A 57 6.95 9.45 3.85
C ARG A 57 5.48 9.86 3.70
N GLN A 58 5.20 11.15 3.45
CA GLN A 58 3.84 11.64 3.27
C GLN A 58 3.14 10.98 2.08
N VAL A 59 3.83 10.91 0.93
CA VAL A 59 3.26 10.30 -0.28
C VAL A 59 2.97 8.81 -0.09
N TYR A 60 3.79 8.11 0.69
CA TYR A 60 3.60 6.70 1.00
C TYR A 60 2.52 6.43 2.04
N GLU A 61 2.58 7.12 3.19
CA GLU A 61 1.71 6.86 4.35
C GLU A 61 0.32 7.50 4.21
N ASP A 62 0.23 8.69 3.59
CA ASP A 62 -1.02 9.44 3.43
C ASP A 62 -1.25 9.90 1.97
N PRO A 63 -1.49 8.97 1.05
CA PRO A 63 -1.77 9.30 -0.33
C PRO A 63 -3.12 10.03 -0.47
N ASP A 64 -3.15 11.07 -1.33
CA ASP A 64 -4.34 11.90 -1.55
C ASP A 64 -5.41 11.23 -2.41
N ASN A 65 -5.03 10.19 -3.15
CA ASN A 65 -5.96 9.43 -3.98
C ASN A 65 -5.46 8.02 -4.28
N MET A 66 -6.33 7.19 -4.87
CA MET A 66 -6.02 5.80 -5.24
C MET A 66 -4.88 5.69 -6.25
N PHE A 67 -4.72 6.67 -7.15
CA PHE A 67 -3.64 6.65 -8.12
C PHE A 67 -2.28 6.72 -7.41
N VAL A 68 -2.10 7.71 -6.53
CA VAL A 68 -0.86 7.85 -5.75
C VAL A 68 -0.62 6.62 -4.87
N ALA A 69 -1.67 6.15 -4.16
CA ALA A 69 -1.60 4.98 -3.30
C ALA A 69 -1.17 3.70 -4.02
N GLY A 70 -1.66 3.51 -5.25
CA GLY A 70 -1.34 2.35 -6.08
C GLY A 70 -0.06 2.52 -6.90
N PHE A 71 0.37 3.78 -7.14
CA PHE A 71 1.60 4.05 -7.88
C PHE A 71 2.83 3.96 -6.98
N ILE A 72 2.74 4.40 -5.72
CA ILE A 72 3.83 4.39 -4.75
C ILE A 72 3.76 3.15 -3.87
N GLY A 73 4.79 2.34 -3.92
CA GLY A 73 4.95 1.10 -3.14
C GLY A 73 5.07 -0.15 -4.02
N SER A 74 5.94 -1.06 -3.60
CA SER A 74 6.16 -2.35 -4.25
C SER A 74 6.24 -3.43 -3.17
N PRO A 75 5.26 -4.34 -3.12
CA PRO A 75 4.04 -4.41 -3.94
C PRO A 75 3.10 -3.20 -3.77
N ARG A 76 2.16 -3.05 -4.72
CA ARG A 76 1.15 -1.98 -4.68
C ARG A 76 0.21 -2.15 -3.49
N MET A 77 -0.43 -1.05 -3.08
CA MET A 77 -1.54 -1.10 -2.13
C MET A 77 -2.66 -2.00 -2.66
N ASN A 78 -3.20 -2.85 -1.80
CA ASN A 78 -4.40 -3.61 -2.10
C ASN A 78 -5.62 -2.69 -2.10
N PHE A 79 -6.52 -2.87 -3.06
CA PHE A 79 -7.80 -2.17 -3.10
C PHE A 79 -8.93 -3.18 -3.18
N LEU A 80 -9.95 -2.99 -2.36
CA LEU A 80 -11.16 -3.81 -2.34
C LEU A 80 -12.38 -2.90 -2.40
N ALA A 81 -13.42 -3.36 -3.09
CA ALA A 81 -14.73 -2.75 -2.98
C ALA A 81 -15.24 -2.90 -1.54
N ALA A 82 -15.74 -1.82 -0.98
CA ALA A 82 -16.19 -1.77 0.40
C ALA A 82 -17.42 -0.89 0.56
N ARG A 83 -18.05 -0.97 1.72
CA ARG A 83 -19.19 -0.14 2.10
C ARG A 83 -18.95 0.47 3.48
N LEU A 84 -19.08 1.76 3.57
CA LEU A 84 -19.17 2.46 4.83
C LEU A 84 -20.60 2.26 5.37
N SER A 85 -20.75 1.53 6.48
CA SER A 85 -22.05 1.24 7.10
C SER A 85 -22.48 2.36 8.03
N ASP A 86 -21.54 2.91 8.78
CA ASP A 86 -21.67 4.06 9.66
C ASP A 86 -20.34 4.83 9.71
N SER A 87 -20.25 5.91 10.50
CA SER A 87 -19.05 6.74 10.60
C SER A 87 -17.79 5.99 11.09
N ARG A 88 -17.92 4.76 11.61
CA ARG A 88 -16.83 3.98 12.21
C ARG A 88 -16.72 2.55 11.71
N THR A 89 -17.59 2.12 10.80
CA THR A 89 -17.65 0.72 10.39
C THR A 89 -17.58 0.58 8.87
N VAL A 90 -16.63 -0.20 8.39
CA VAL A 90 -16.45 -0.54 6.98
C VAL A 90 -16.69 -2.03 6.78
N GLU A 91 -17.52 -2.36 5.82
CA GLU A 91 -17.76 -3.73 5.36
C GLU A 91 -16.96 -3.99 4.09
N VAL A 92 -16.10 -4.99 4.13
CA VAL A 92 -15.20 -5.36 3.04
C VAL A 92 -15.01 -6.86 2.98
N ALA A 93 -15.21 -7.47 1.80
CA ALA A 93 -15.04 -8.90 1.56
C ALA A 93 -15.71 -9.80 2.64
N GLY A 94 -16.88 -9.41 3.13
CA GLY A 94 -17.62 -10.14 4.17
C GLY A 94 -17.16 -9.89 5.62
N ALA A 95 -16.11 -9.11 5.83
CA ALA A 95 -15.63 -8.69 7.15
C ALA A 95 -16.18 -7.32 7.54
N SER A 96 -16.47 -7.13 8.84
CA SER A 96 -16.84 -5.84 9.42
C SER A 96 -15.65 -5.27 10.20
N LEU A 97 -15.06 -4.18 9.71
CA LEU A 97 -13.87 -3.56 10.26
C LEU A 97 -14.22 -2.26 10.99
N LYS A 98 -13.65 -2.05 12.17
CA LYS A 98 -13.78 -0.79 12.90
C LYS A 98 -12.67 0.18 12.52
N LEU A 99 -13.04 1.44 12.27
CA LEU A 99 -12.10 2.52 11.99
C LEU A 99 -11.51 3.07 13.28
N ALA A 100 -10.27 3.59 13.21
CA ALA A 100 -9.61 4.24 14.32
C ALA A 100 -10.30 5.56 14.71
N THR A 101 -10.79 6.29 13.71
CA THR A 101 -11.46 7.59 13.87
C THR A 101 -12.79 7.59 13.13
N GLU A 102 -13.67 8.51 13.51
CA GLU A 102 -14.91 8.73 12.75
C GLU A 102 -14.58 9.36 11.38
N LEU A 103 -15.24 8.83 10.36
CA LEU A 103 -15.15 9.38 9.02
C LEU A 103 -16.31 10.37 8.79
N GLY A 104 -15.98 11.56 8.33
CA GLY A 104 -16.99 12.60 8.02
C GLY A 104 -17.80 12.36 6.74
N ALA A 105 -17.72 11.14 6.17
CA ALA A 105 -18.44 10.76 4.96
C ALA A 105 -19.78 10.08 5.26
N ALA A 106 -20.76 10.26 4.39
CA ALA A 106 -22.03 9.55 4.49
C ALA A 106 -21.83 8.05 4.18
N PRO A 107 -22.65 7.16 4.80
CA PRO A 107 -22.68 5.75 4.46
C PRO A 107 -22.88 5.50 2.96
N GLY A 108 -22.14 4.57 2.40
CA GLY A 108 -22.20 4.29 0.96
C GLY A 108 -21.05 3.42 0.45
N GLU A 109 -21.01 3.25 -0.88
CA GLU A 109 -19.93 2.53 -1.55
C GLU A 109 -18.63 3.33 -1.53
N ILE A 110 -17.55 2.68 -1.15
CA ILE A 110 -16.20 3.23 -1.04
C ILE A 110 -15.18 2.23 -1.56
N GLN A 111 -13.92 2.62 -1.62
CA GLN A 111 -12.79 1.73 -1.83
C GLN A 111 -11.98 1.63 -0.52
N PHE A 112 -11.71 0.40 -0.10
CA PHE A 112 -10.81 0.10 1.01
C PHE A 112 -9.41 -0.14 0.47
N GLY A 113 -8.42 0.55 1.02
CA GLY A 113 -7.00 0.40 0.69
C GLY A 113 -6.19 -0.06 1.89
N ILE A 114 -5.31 -1.03 1.66
CA ILE A 114 -4.39 -1.53 2.69
C ILE A 114 -3.06 -1.95 2.07
N ARG A 115 -1.95 -1.56 2.69
CA ARG A 115 -0.62 -1.98 2.25
C ARG A 115 -0.38 -3.46 2.53
N PRO A 116 0.37 -4.19 1.68
CA PRO A 116 0.71 -5.60 1.87
C PRO A 116 1.33 -5.92 3.23
N GLU A 117 2.23 -5.06 3.72
CA GLU A 117 2.92 -5.18 5.02
C GLU A 117 2.02 -4.94 6.23
N HIS A 118 0.83 -4.39 6.02
CA HIS A 118 -0.15 -4.11 7.08
C HIS A 118 -1.25 -5.18 7.19
N LEU A 119 -1.21 -6.20 6.34
CA LEU A 119 -2.05 -7.38 6.44
C LEU A 119 -1.32 -8.49 7.20
N HIS A 120 -1.96 -8.99 8.25
CA HIS A 120 -1.38 -10.02 9.11
C HIS A 120 -2.17 -11.32 8.96
N PRO A 121 -1.59 -12.35 8.30
CA PRO A 121 -2.24 -13.63 8.14
C PRO A 121 -2.31 -14.38 9.47
N GLY A 122 -3.38 -15.11 9.71
CA GLY A 122 -3.56 -15.87 10.95
C GLY A 122 -4.81 -16.71 10.96
N ALA A 123 -5.20 -17.14 12.18
CA ALA A 123 -6.42 -17.89 12.42
C ALA A 123 -7.67 -17.00 12.32
N GLU A 124 -8.83 -17.65 12.24
CA GLU A 124 -10.13 -16.99 12.26
C GLU A 124 -10.29 -16.09 13.49
N ARG A 125 -10.69 -14.86 13.25
CA ARG A 125 -10.97 -13.87 14.29
C ARG A 125 -11.94 -12.80 13.79
N PRO A 126 -12.73 -12.18 14.69
CA PRO A 126 -13.59 -11.05 14.33
C PRO A 126 -12.76 -9.90 13.71
N GLY A 127 -13.30 -9.28 12.66
CA GLY A 127 -12.63 -8.16 11.97
C GLY A 127 -11.44 -8.57 11.11
N ALA A 128 -11.32 -9.85 10.74
CA ALA A 128 -10.34 -10.29 9.76
C ALA A 128 -11.04 -10.68 8.44
N ILE A 129 -10.39 -10.39 7.33
CA ILE A 129 -10.88 -10.73 5.99
C ILE A 129 -10.57 -12.19 5.72
N ALA A 130 -11.61 -13.00 5.49
CA ALA A 130 -11.45 -14.40 5.12
C ALA A 130 -10.95 -14.51 3.67
N ALA A 131 -9.90 -15.28 3.47
CA ALA A 131 -9.29 -15.49 2.17
C ALA A 131 -8.71 -16.93 2.08
N ARG A 132 -8.27 -17.29 0.90
CA ARG A 132 -7.54 -18.54 0.63
C ARG A 132 -6.23 -18.20 -0.05
N VAL A 133 -5.13 -18.79 0.40
CA VAL A 133 -3.83 -18.65 -0.25
C VAL A 133 -3.88 -19.31 -1.63
N ASP A 134 -3.61 -18.54 -2.67
CA ASP A 134 -3.49 -19.02 -4.04
C ASP A 134 -2.02 -19.38 -4.36
N PHE A 135 -1.12 -18.46 -4.03
CA PHE A 135 0.31 -18.62 -4.28
C PHE A 135 1.14 -17.99 -3.16
N SER A 136 2.33 -18.54 -2.91
CA SER A 136 3.33 -18.02 -1.96
C SER A 136 4.68 -17.90 -2.65
N GLU A 137 5.27 -16.71 -2.60
CA GLU A 137 6.58 -16.39 -3.16
C GLU A 137 7.56 -16.06 -2.03
N TYR A 138 8.61 -16.86 -1.88
CA TYR A 138 9.65 -16.66 -0.86
C TYR A 138 10.91 -16.05 -1.47
N LEU A 139 11.30 -14.85 -0.99
CA LEU A 139 12.44 -14.09 -1.49
C LEU A 139 13.64 -14.06 -0.52
N GLY A 140 13.67 -14.97 0.45
CA GLY A 140 14.75 -15.08 1.43
C GLY A 140 14.46 -14.28 2.71
N ASN A 141 14.37 -12.96 2.64
CA ASN A 141 14.10 -12.09 3.78
C ASN A 141 12.64 -11.69 3.93
N THR A 142 11.82 -11.98 2.95
CA THR A 142 10.38 -11.69 2.94
C THR A 142 9.65 -12.73 2.11
N ARG A 143 8.35 -12.86 2.37
CA ARG A 143 7.43 -13.71 1.61
C ARG A 143 6.23 -12.88 1.20
N TYR A 144 5.77 -13.08 -0.04
CA TYR A 144 4.50 -12.56 -0.49
C TYR A 144 3.48 -13.69 -0.59
N LEU A 145 2.33 -13.51 0.09
CA LEU A 145 1.18 -14.38 -0.07
C LEU A 145 0.19 -13.69 -0.99
N TYR A 146 -0.20 -14.38 -2.04
CA TYR A 146 -1.27 -13.97 -2.93
C TYR A 146 -2.52 -14.72 -2.48
N CYS A 147 -3.49 -13.96 -1.94
CA CYS A 147 -4.69 -14.52 -1.34
C CYS A 147 -5.92 -14.10 -2.12
N VAL A 148 -6.90 -14.99 -2.27
CA VAL A 148 -8.16 -14.70 -2.95
C VAL A 148 -9.30 -14.72 -1.92
N THR A 149 -10.10 -13.66 -1.90
CA THR A 149 -11.28 -13.53 -1.06
C THR A 149 -12.44 -14.38 -1.58
N GLY A 150 -13.48 -14.57 -0.76
CA GLY A 150 -14.71 -15.23 -1.20
C GLY A 150 -15.44 -14.55 -2.36
N SER A 151 -15.21 -13.24 -2.57
CA SER A 151 -15.71 -12.45 -3.72
C SER A 151 -14.83 -12.52 -4.97
N GLY A 152 -13.67 -13.22 -4.90
CA GLY A 152 -12.75 -13.39 -6.03
C GLY A 152 -11.72 -12.27 -6.19
N GLU A 153 -11.63 -11.34 -5.25
CA GLU A 153 -10.63 -10.27 -5.25
C GLU A 153 -9.29 -10.80 -4.74
N THR A 154 -8.19 -10.36 -5.34
CA THR A 154 -6.84 -10.76 -4.94
C THR A 154 -6.24 -9.75 -3.97
N LEU A 155 -5.64 -10.26 -2.89
CA LEU A 155 -4.88 -9.51 -1.91
C LEU A 155 -3.43 -10.01 -1.88
N VAL A 156 -2.49 -9.09 -1.84
CA VAL A 156 -1.07 -9.39 -1.60
C VAL A 156 -0.76 -9.08 -0.14
N VAL A 157 -0.14 -10.02 0.54
CA VAL A 157 0.32 -9.88 1.93
C VAL A 157 1.84 -9.98 1.95
N GLU A 158 2.51 -9.04 2.60
CA GLU A 158 3.94 -9.14 2.88
C GLU A 158 4.13 -9.72 4.27
N GLN A 159 4.83 -10.84 4.34
CA GLN A 159 5.16 -11.53 5.60
C GLN A 159 6.68 -11.65 5.74
N ARG A 160 7.22 -11.16 6.83
CA ARG A 160 8.66 -11.27 7.14
C ARG A 160 8.96 -12.44 8.05
N ASP A 161 8.07 -12.68 9.00
CA ASP A 161 8.16 -13.74 10.00
C ASP A 161 6.82 -14.48 10.07
N GLY A 162 6.82 -15.71 10.61
CA GLY A 162 5.62 -16.51 10.88
C GLY A 162 5.55 -17.81 10.09
N ASP A 163 4.37 -18.42 10.13
CA ASP A 163 4.11 -19.74 9.57
C ASP A 163 4.13 -19.75 8.03
N ASP A 164 4.44 -20.93 7.49
CA ASP A 164 4.29 -21.21 6.07
C ASP A 164 2.82 -21.50 5.75
N PHE A 165 2.35 -20.93 4.65
CA PHE A 165 1.01 -21.17 4.14
C PHE A 165 1.06 -21.90 2.80
N ALA A 166 0.36 -23.02 2.71
CA ALA A 166 0.26 -23.80 1.49
C ALA A 166 -0.81 -23.24 0.54
N PRO A 167 -0.66 -23.38 -0.77
CA PRO A 167 -1.73 -23.10 -1.72
C PRO A 167 -3.02 -23.84 -1.37
N GLY A 168 -4.15 -23.15 -1.44
CA GLY A 168 -5.46 -23.66 -1.05
C GLY A 168 -5.79 -23.54 0.44
N GLN A 169 -4.83 -23.19 1.29
CA GLN A 169 -5.04 -23.06 2.73
C GLN A 169 -5.93 -21.84 3.03
N PRO A 170 -6.97 -21.98 3.89
CA PRO A 170 -7.73 -20.84 4.39
C PRO A 170 -6.87 -19.98 5.32
N VAL A 171 -7.04 -18.66 5.24
CA VAL A 171 -6.32 -17.67 6.04
C VAL A 171 -7.26 -16.50 6.36
N TRP A 172 -7.08 -15.91 7.53
CA TRP A 172 -7.77 -14.68 7.93
C TRP A 172 -6.78 -13.54 8.04
N LEU A 173 -7.05 -12.50 7.26
CA LEU A 173 -6.15 -11.34 7.13
C LEU A 173 -6.66 -10.23 8.04
N GLY A 174 -5.96 -10.02 9.13
CA GLY A 174 -6.23 -8.91 10.05
C GLY A 174 -5.41 -7.69 9.70
N CYS A 175 -5.87 -6.49 10.09
CA CYS A 175 -5.13 -5.25 9.96
C CYS A 175 -5.47 -4.30 11.11
N GLU A 176 -4.55 -3.41 11.42
CA GLU A 176 -4.77 -2.36 12.39
C GLU A 176 -5.64 -1.23 11.80
N PRO A 177 -6.62 -0.70 12.56
CA PRO A 177 -7.50 0.36 12.09
C PRO A 177 -6.76 1.61 11.58
N SER A 178 -5.63 1.97 12.17
CA SER A 178 -4.80 3.11 11.79
C SER A 178 -4.11 2.95 10.42
N GLN A 179 -4.00 1.72 9.95
CA GLN A 179 -3.35 1.40 8.67
C GLN A 179 -4.31 1.35 7.48
N MET A 180 -5.61 1.38 7.75
CA MET A 180 -6.62 1.39 6.72
C MET A 180 -6.65 2.74 5.99
N ARG A 181 -6.85 2.70 4.69
CA ARG A 181 -7.03 3.88 3.85
C ARG A 181 -8.35 3.75 3.12
N LEU A 182 -9.17 4.78 3.19
CA LEU A 182 -10.48 4.78 2.55
C LEU A 182 -10.51 5.82 1.44
N PHE A 183 -11.13 5.48 0.35
CA PHE A 183 -11.25 6.34 -0.80
C PHE A 183 -12.70 6.38 -1.28
N ALA A 184 -13.12 7.53 -1.76
CA ALA A 184 -14.38 7.65 -2.48
C ALA A 184 -14.36 6.76 -3.74
N LYS A 185 -15.52 6.48 -4.29
CA LYS A 185 -15.66 5.70 -5.54
C LYS A 185 -14.90 6.34 -6.71
N ALA A 186 -14.80 7.67 -6.73
CA ALA A 186 -14.02 8.42 -7.73
C ALA A 186 -12.50 8.42 -7.48
N GLY A 187 -12.06 7.92 -6.33
CA GLY A 187 -10.66 7.68 -6.00
C GLY A 187 -10.02 8.67 -5.03
N GLU A 188 -10.72 9.70 -4.60
CA GLU A 188 -10.22 10.67 -3.62
C GLU A 188 -10.13 10.06 -2.23
N ARG A 189 -9.13 10.48 -1.46
CA ARG A 189 -8.92 10.05 -0.08
C ARG A 189 -10.03 10.56 0.83
N LEU A 190 -10.64 9.67 1.61
CA LEU A 190 -11.55 9.99 2.70
C LEU A 190 -10.77 10.05 4.02
N ARG A 191 -10.91 11.15 4.75
CA ARG A 191 -10.22 11.42 6.03
C ARG A 191 -11.20 11.70 7.15
#